data_9a8a18587abfdaee94672b1568db23d7
#
_entry.id   9a8a18587abfdaee94672b1568db23d7
#
_cell.length_a   1.000
_cell.length_b   1.000
_cell.length_c   1.000
_cell.angle_alpha   90.00
_cell.angle_beta   90.00
_cell.angle_gamma   90.00
#
_symmetry.space_group_name_H-M   'P 1'
#
loop_
_entity.id
_entity.type
_entity.pdbx_description
1 polymer ?
#
loop_
_entity_poly.entity_id
_entity_poly.type
_entity_poly.pdbx_seq_one_letter_code
_entity_poly.pdbx_strand_id
1 'polypeptide(L)'
;MTHRQILFVIFGLMAGMFLSSLDQTIVGTAIRTIGDDLHGLDHQAWVTTAYLICSTIATPIYGKLSDLFGRRPLFLIAIGIFLVGSLAASFSTSMYMLAAFRGLQGLGAGGLMALPLTIMGDILAPRQRAKYQGYFLAVFGISSVIGPLIGGLFAGADQILFITGWRWVFLLNVPIGVIALVIVSLFLHIPGQQRKANVVIDWFGAVFVIVAAAPLLLVAEQGRTWGWASAAAFTCYIIGGLAIIAFIATERRMGDAALIPLKLFRSRTFSMATVLGVFVGFGMFGALLTVPLYLQLVNGSTPTESGFQMLPMILGLMISSIVSGQIISRTGKYKMFPPIGTGFMILGFAWFTQLTYDKPWWYLSIGMVLVGLGLGQLMQTLTLASQNSVGPRDIGVATSSSTFFRQIGGTLGTAVLFSVLFSRLGTTIPDAFKDKTLAANQAAALKDPSVLSDPNNATLLALLKKASTGDFSALGNALNGDTSFLNKATLALKAPFLDGFANACVTVFTIALAVVVIAFILSFFLRPAPLRTRSALDEAAAQDAKDAAADTISAEEAALKAQEAANRMGSPVAPDTGSIRIPGR
;
A
#
# COMPACT_ATOMS: atom_id res chain seq x y z
N MET A 1 17.68 8.96 22.19
CA MET A 1 16.82 7.86 22.70
C MET A 1 17.68 6.65 23.05
N THR A 2 17.39 5.94 24.15
CA THR A 2 18.07 4.69 24.48
C THR A 2 17.63 3.57 23.55
N HIS A 3 18.44 2.52 23.39
CA HIS A 3 18.10 1.37 22.53
C HIS A 3 16.77 0.70 22.95
N ARG A 4 16.48 0.62 24.25
CA ARG A 4 15.20 0.10 24.76
C ARG A 4 14.01 0.98 24.34
N GLN A 5 14.13 2.28 24.40
CA GLN A 5 13.08 3.22 23.97
C GLN A 5 12.80 3.08 22.47
N ILE A 6 13.85 2.94 21.64
CA ILE A 6 13.71 2.71 20.20
C ILE A 6 12.93 1.41 19.93
N LEU A 7 13.23 0.33 20.64
CA LEU A 7 12.52 -0.94 20.49
C LEU A 7 11.03 -0.83 20.87
N PHE A 8 10.69 -0.16 21.98
CA PHE A 8 9.28 0.05 22.36
C PHE A 8 8.53 0.90 21.33
N VAL A 9 9.16 1.95 20.82
CA VAL A 9 8.57 2.77 19.75
C VAL A 9 8.34 1.93 18.51
N ILE A 10 9.33 1.17 18.03
CA ILE A 10 9.18 0.29 16.87
C ILE A 10 8.06 -0.71 17.09
N PHE A 11 7.95 -1.31 18.28
CA PHE A 11 6.89 -2.25 18.59
C PHE A 11 5.50 -1.60 18.55
N GLY A 12 5.34 -0.40 19.08
CA GLY A 12 4.09 0.37 18.99
C GLY A 12 3.72 0.73 17.53
N LEU A 13 4.72 1.11 16.71
CA LEU A 13 4.53 1.37 15.29
C LEU A 13 4.12 0.11 14.52
N MET A 14 4.76 -1.03 14.82
CA MET A 14 4.43 -2.33 14.25
C MET A 14 3.01 -2.77 14.64
N ALA A 15 2.58 -2.52 15.88
CA ALA A 15 1.23 -2.83 16.33
C ALA A 15 0.17 -2.01 15.55
N GLY A 16 0.43 -0.74 15.25
CA GLY A 16 -0.44 0.07 14.40
C GLY A 16 -0.52 -0.44 12.96
N MET A 17 0.61 -0.82 12.35
CA MET A 17 0.63 -1.44 11.03
C MET A 17 -0.07 -2.81 11.02
N PHE A 18 0.16 -3.61 12.05
CA PHE A 18 -0.50 -4.91 12.23
C PHE A 18 -2.01 -4.75 12.25
N LEU A 19 -2.51 -3.79 13.03
CA LEU A 19 -3.93 -3.49 13.15
C LEU A 19 -4.56 -3.21 11.76
N SER A 20 -3.97 -2.32 10.98
CA SER A 20 -4.48 -1.96 9.64
C SER A 20 -4.38 -3.11 8.64
N SER A 21 -3.27 -3.86 8.66
CA SER A 21 -3.05 -4.99 7.74
C SER A 21 -3.92 -6.19 8.08
N LEU A 22 -4.08 -6.48 9.38
CA LEU A 22 -4.93 -7.57 9.87
C LEU A 22 -6.40 -7.31 9.53
N ASP A 23 -6.89 -6.10 9.79
CA ASP A 23 -8.26 -5.70 9.48
C ASP A 23 -8.61 -5.89 7.99
N GLN A 24 -7.70 -5.50 7.09
CA GLN A 24 -7.89 -5.65 5.65
C GLN A 24 -8.06 -7.13 5.26
N THR A 25 -7.28 -8.02 5.84
CA THR A 25 -7.29 -9.46 5.51
C THR A 25 -8.43 -10.21 6.18
N ILE A 26 -8.79 -9.87 7.42
CA ILE A 26 -9.94 -10.46 8.13
C ILE A 26 -11.25 -10.12 7.43
N VAL A 27 -11.46 -8.84 7.08
CA VAL A 27 -12.70 -8.40 6.40
C VAL A 27 -12.84 -9.05 5.04
N GLY A 28 -11.75 -9.16 4.27
CA GLY A 28 -11.76 -9.86 2.98
C GLY A 28 -12.24 -11.31 3.08
N THR A 29 -11.95 -12.00 4.16
CA THR A 29 -12.39 -13.40 4.40
C THR A 29 -13.85 -13.47 4.86
N ALA A 30 -14.30 -12.51 5.68
CA ALA A 30 -15.66 -12.49 6.26
C ALA A 30 -16.71 -11.82 5.37
N ILE A 31 -16.31 -11.17 4.29
CA ILE A 31 -17.17 -10.26 3.49
C ILE A 31 -18.44 -10.91 2.97
N ARG A 32 -18.39 -12.20 2.63
CA ARG A 32 -19.56 -12.96 2.16
C ARG A 32 -20.57 -13.15 3.28
N THR A 33 -20.14 -13.65 4.44
CA THR A 33 -21.01 -13.83 5.62
C THR A 33 -21.64 -12.50 6.06
N ILE A 34 -20.86 -11.42 5.99
CA ILE A 34 -21.36 -10.06 6.27
C ILE A 34 -22.43 -9.64 5.26
N GLY A 35 -22.19 -9.92 3.97
CA GLY A 35 -23.12 -9.62 2.88
C GLY A 35 -24.43 -10.40 2.98
N ASP A 36 -24.36 -11.67 3.41
CA ASP A 36 -25.52 -12.53 3.65
C ASP A 36 -26.36 -12.00 4.83
N ASP A 37 -25.71 -11.65 5.97
CA ASP A 37 -26.42 -11.14 7.18
C ASP A 37 -27.03 -9.75 6.96
N LEU A 38 -26.35 -8.87 6.21
CA LEU A 38 -26.82 -7.51 5.88
C LEU A 38 -27.68 -7.44 4.61
N HIS A 39 -28.04 -8.59 4.00
CA HIS A 39 -28.87 -8.69 2.79
C HIS A 39 -28.41 -7.80 1.62
N GLY A 40 -27.10 -7.73 1.37
CA GLY A 40 -26.52 -6.82 0.37
C GLY A 40 -25.26 -7.36 -0.30
N LEU A 41 -25.26 -8.62 -0.73
CA LEU A 41 -24.13 -9.28 -1.42
C LEU A 41 -23.65 -8.52 -2.66
N ASP A 42 -24.57 -7.90 -3.41
CA ASP A 42 -24.29 -7.09 -4.59
C ASP A 42 -23.49 -5.81 -4.26
N HIS A 43 -23.50 -5.38 -3.01
CA HIS A 43 -22.79 -4.17 -2.54
C HIS A 43 -21.48 -4.47 -1.77
N GLN A 44 -21.07 -5.75 -1.65
CA GLN A 44 -19.88 -6.14 -0.89
C GLN A 44 -18.59 -5.46 -1.37
N ALA A 45 -18.47 -5.19 -2.67
CA ALA A 45 -17.31 -4.51 -3.24
C ALA A 45 -17.09 -3.12 -2.63
N TRP A 46 -18.17 -2.38 -2.32
CA TRP A 46 -18.09 -1.04 -1.76
C TRP A 46 -17.42 -0.99 -0.39
N VAL A 47 -17.54 -2.04 0.42
CA VAL A 47 -16.95 -2.15 1.75
C VAL A 47 -15.42 -2.13 1.66
N THR A 48 -14.85 -2.84 0.70
CA THR A 48 -13.40 -2.88 0.45
C THR A 48 -12.92 -1.62 -0.29
N THR A 49 -13.65 -1.21 -1.32
CA THR A 49 -13.32 -0.05 -2.15
C THR A 49 -13.27 1.24 -1.33
N ALA A 50 -14.27 1.50 -0.47
CA ALA A 50 -14.28 2.70 0.38
C ALA A 50 -13.06 2.76 1.30
N TYR A 51 -12.69 1.65 1.92
CA TYR A 51 -11.49 1.56 2.76
C TYR A 51 -10.22 1.85 1.97
N LEU A 52 -10.03 1.19 0.82
CA LEU A 52 -8.81 1.34 0.00
C LEU A 52 -8.66 2.75 -0.56
N ILE A 53 -9.73 3.34 -1.08
CA ILE A 53 -9.71 4.71 -1.61
C ILE A 53 -9.36 5.70 -0.50
N CYS A 54 -10.07 5.65 0.64
CA CYS A 54 -9.84 6.57 1.76
C CYS A 54 -8.43 6.40 2.34
N SER A 55 -7.92 5.17 2.48
CA SER A 55 -6.57 4.93 3.01
C SER A 55 -5.48 5.44 2.07
N THR A 56 -5.66 5.22 0.76
CA THR A 56 -4.70 5.71 -0.26
C THR A 56 -4.62 7.23 -0.26
N ILE A 57 -5.78 7.90 -0.27
CA ILE A 57 -5.86 9.37 -0.28
C ILE A 57 -5.33 9.98 1.03
N ALA A 58 -5.62 9.36 2.17
CA ALA A 58 -5.17 9.85 3.47
C ALA A 58 -3.64 9.77 3.63
N THR A 59 -2.98 8.83 2.96
CA THR A 59 -1.54 8.59 3.08
C THR A 59 -0.67 9.86 2.87
N PRO A 60 -0.74 10.61 1.76
CA PRO A 60 0.06 11.82 1.57
C PRO A 60 -0.35 12.94 2.53
N ILE A 61 -1.63 13.03 2.90
CA ILE A 61 -2.15 14.02 3.84
C ILE A 61 -1.50 13.83 5.22
N TYR A 62 -1.49 12.60 5.75
CA TYR A 62 -0.80 12.29 7.01
C TYR A 62 0.70 12.57 6.93
N GLY A 63 1.34 12.28 5.80
CA GLY A 63 2.75 12.61 5.61
C GLY A 63 3.03 14.08 5.84
N LYS A 64 2.33 14.96 5.11
CA LYS A 64 2.51 16.41 5.23
C LYS A 64 2.09 16.95 6.59
N LEU A 65 0.90 16.58 7.08
CA LEU A 65 0.42 17.03 8.37
C LEU A 65 1.36 16.60 9.51
N SER A 66 1.97 15.43 9.42
CA SER A 66 2.90 14.96 10.43
C SER A 66 4.23 15.70 10.43
N ASP A 67 4.66 16.24 9.27
CA ASP A 67 5.81 17.14 9.17
C ASP A 67 5.53 18.50 9.80
N LEU A 68 4.25 18.95 9.81
CA LEU A 68 3.83 20.24 10.32
C LEU A 68 3.48 20.22 11.82
N PHE A 69 2.68 19.23 12.24
CA PHE A 69 2.11 19.14 13.59
C PHE A 69 2.83 18.16 14.51
N GLY A 70 3.78 17.40 13.95
CA GLY A 70 4.52 16.38 14.67
C GLY A 70 3.98 14.97 14.45
N ARG A 71 4.85 13.97 14.55
CA ARG A 71 4.54 12.56 14.25
C ARG A 71 3.59 11.93 15.26
N ARG A 72 3.85 12.16 16.56
CA ARG A 72 3.11 11.54 17.65
C ARG A 72 1.62 11.86 17.63
N PRO A 73 1.19 13.16 17.61
CA PRO A 73 -0.23 13.47 17.61
C PRO A 73 -0.96 12.91 16.39
N LEU A 74 -0.34 12.97 15.20
CA LEU A 74 -0.96 12.47 13.98
C LEU A 74 -1.10 10.93 13.99
N PHE A 75 -0.13 10.22 14.57
CA PHE A 75 -0.21 8.77 14.67
C PHE A 75 -1.28 8.34 15.69
N LEU A 76 -1.40 9.04 16.82
CA LEU A 76 -2.48 8.82 17.80
C LEU A 76 -3.86 9.11 17.21
N ILE A 77 -3.99 10.20 16.44
CA ILE A 77 -5.23 10.54 15.71
C ILE A 77 -5.57 9.44 14.70
N ALA A 78 -4.59 8.95 13.95
CA ALA A 78 -4.80 7.86 12.98
C ALA A 78 -5.32 6.58 13.65
N ILE A 79 -4.72 6.17 14.79
CA ILE A 79 -5.22 5.04 15.59
C ILE A 79 -6.65 5.33 16.08
N GLY A 80 -6.90 6.52 16.62
CA GLY A 80 -8.21 6.93 17.12
C GLY A 80 -9.31 6.87 16.05
N ILE A 81 -9.07 7.46 14.87
CA ILE A 81 -10.01 7.41 13.74
C ILE A 81 -10.24 5.96 13.30
N PHE A 82 -9.19 5.16 13.21
CA PHE A 82 -9.29 3.75 12.85
C PHE A 82 -10.17 2.98 13.84
N LEU A 83 -9.97 3.17 15.16
CA LEU A 83 -10.75 2.52 16.21
C LEU A 83 -12.21 2.95 16.20
N VAL A 84 -12.48 4.25 16.06
CA VAL A 84 -13.85 4.78 15.96
C VAL A 84 -14.55 4.19 14.74
N GLY A 85 -13.88 4.16 13.58
CA GLY A 85 -14.41 3.55 12.36
C GLY A 85 -14.69 2.06 12.54
N SER A 86 -13.79 1.32 13.18
CA SER A 86 -13.94 -0.11 13.45
C SER A 86 -15.08 -0.40 14.41
N LEU A 87 -15.16 0.35 15.51
CA LEU A 87 -16.27 0.23 16.46
C LEU A 87 -17.62 0.55 15.78
N ALA A 88 -17.69 1.63 15.00
CA ALA A 88 -18.90 1.98 14.26
C ALA A 88 -19.29 0.91 13.24
N ALA A 89 -18.32 0.31 12.53
CA ALA A 89 -18.53 -0.78 11.59
C ALA A 89 -19.18 -2.01 12.25
N SER A 90 -18.84 -2.31 13.50
CA SER A 90 -19.44 -3.42 14.25
C SER A 90 -20.95 -3.25 14.53
N PHE A 91 -21.47 -2.02 14.48
CA PHE A 91 -22.90 -1.72 14.65
C PHE A 91 -23.66 -1.53 13.33
N SER A 92 -23.03 -1.81 12.19
CA SER A 92 -23.68 -1.63 10.88
C SER A 92 -24.90 -2.54 10.72
N THR A 93 -25.96 -1.97 10.14
CA THR A 93 -27.22 -2.65 9.82
C THR A 93 -27.49 -2.75 8.33
N SER A 94 -26.60 -2.19 7.49
CA SER A 94 -26.65 -2.30 6.03
C SER A 94 -25.25 -2.25 5.44
N MET A 95 -25.08 -2.79 4.21
CA MET A 95 -23.79 -2.76 3.50
C MET A 95 -23.31 -1.34 3.19
N TYR A 96 -24.22 -0.40 2.89
CA TYR A 96 -23.86 1.01 2.67
C TYR A 96 -23.34 1.70 3.94
N MET A 97 -24.01 1.43 5.09
CA MET A 97 -23.55 1.93 6.39
C MET A 97 -22.16 1.35 6.73
N LEU A 98 -21.97 0.07 6.49
CA LEU A 98 -20.67 -0.58 6.67
C LEU A 98 -19.62 0.05 5.76
N ALA A 99 -19.91 0.27 4.47
CA ALA A 99 -18.98 0.92 3.54
C ALA A 99 -18.61 2.34 3.99
N ALA A 100 -19.57 3.12 4.51
CA ALA A 100 -19.29 4.45 5.05
C ALA A 100 -18.32 4.40 6.25
N PHE A 101 -18.55 3.49 7.21
CA PHE A 101 -17.66 3.32 8.36
C PHE A 101 -16.29 2.73 7.97
N ARG A 102 -16.25 1.89 6.94
CA ARG A 102 -15.01 1.42 6.32
C ARG A 102 -14.22 2.57 5.68
N GLY A 103 -14.92 3.51 5.04
CA GLY A 103 -14.28 4.75 4.56
C GLY A 103 -13.64 5.55 5.69
N LEU A 104 -14.37 5.75 6.80
CA LEU A 104 -13.82 6.40 8.00
C LEU A 104 -12.61 5.65 8.57
N GLN A 105 -12.70 4.32 8.69
CA GLN A 105 -11.61 3.46 9.14
C GLN A 105 -10.40 3.54 8.19
N GLY A 106 -10.64 3.60 6.88
CA GLY A 106 -9.62 3.80 5.85
C GLY A 106 -8.84 5.10 6.02
N LEU A 107 -9.50 6.21 6.42
CA LEU A 107 -8.80 7.44 6.74
C LEU A 107 -7.76 7.24 7.85
N GLY A 108 -8.07 6.48 8.89
CA GLY A 108 -7.09 6.10 9.92
C GLY A 108 -5.99 5.20 9.39
N ALA A 109 -6.36 4.20 8.58
CA ALA A 109 -5.45 3.21 8.01
C ALA A 109 -4.32 3.85 7.16
N GLY A 110 -4.62 4.90 6.40
CA GLY A 110 -3.62 5.64 5.62
C GLY A 110 -2.48 6.18 6.50
N GLY A 111 -2.82 6.71 7.69
CA GLY A 111 -1.82 7.13 8.68
C GLY A 111 -1.07 5.94 9.29
N LEU A 112 -1.75 4.85 9.61
CA LEU A 112 -1.14 3.64 10.20
C LEU A 112 -0.14 2.96 9.25
N MET A 113 -0.28 3.11 7.95
CA MET A 113 0.63 2.55 6.95
C MET A 113 1.82 3.46 6.64
N ALA A 114 1.63 4.79 6.60
CA ALA A 114 2.66 5.72 6.20
C ALA A 114 3.54 6.20 7.36
N LEU A 115 2.92 6.56 8.50
CA LEU A 115 3.64 7.18 9.61
C LEU A 115 4.69 6.28 10.29
N PRO A 116 4.49 4.96 10.45
CA PRO A 116 5.52 4.10 11.01
C PRO A 116 6.83 4.15 10.24
N LEU A 117 6.79 4.11 8.91
CA LEU A 117 7.97 4.19 8.06
C LEU A 117 8.61 5.59 8.12
N THR A 118 7.79 6.63 8.24
CA THR A 118 8.23 8.01 8.40
C THR A 118 8.93 8.21 9.74
N ILE A 119 8.29 7.79 10.85
CA ILE A 119 8.82 7.91 12.21
C ILE A 119 10.15 7.15 12.34
N MET A 120 10.20 5.94 11.80
CA MET A 120 11.45 5.18 11.72
C MET A 120 12.52 5.95 10.94
N GLY A 121 12.10 6.67 9.88
CA GLY A 121 12.94 7.56 9.09
C GLY A 121 13.54 8.72 9.89
N ASP A 122 12.81 9.23 10.86
CA ASP A 122 13.29 10.35 11.71
C ASP A 122 14.25 9.87 12.81
N ILE A 123 13.92 8.75 13.49
CA ILE A 123 14.65 8.29 14.68
C ILE A 123 15.90 7.47 14.40
N LEU A 124 16.00 6.85 13.21
CA LEU A 124 17.10 5.96 12.86
C LEU A 124 17.91 6.49 11.69
N ALA A 125 19.24 6.30 11.74
CA ALA A 125 20.09 6.52 10.58
C ALA A 125 19.73 5.53 9.45
N PRO A 126 19.89 5.90 8.15
CA PRO A 126 19.50 5.06 7.02
C PRO A 126 20.05 3.63 7.06
N ARG A 127 21.28 3.44 7.53
CA ARG A 127 21.88 2.10 7.71
C ARG A 127 21.17 1.28 8.78
N GLN A 128 20.71 1.91 9.87
CA GLN A 128 20.00 1.22 10.95
C GLN A 128 18.55 0.90 10.52
N ARG A 129 17.89 1.80 9.77
CA ARG A 129 16.54 1.58 9.22
C ARG A 129 16.46 0.28 8.42
N ALA A 130 17.44 0.03 7.56
CA ALA A 130 17.50 -1.17 6.74
C ALA A 130 17.35 -2.46 7.56
N LYS A 131 17.91 -2.51 8.77
CA LYS A 131 17.77 -3.65 9.68
C LYS A 131 16.34 -3.83 10.20
N TYR A 132 15.63 -2.73 10.52
CA TYR A 132 14.31 -2.80 11.14
C TYR A 132 13.16 -2.89 10.14
N GLN A 133 13.34 -2.44 8.90
CA GLN A 133 12.31 -2.52 7.85
C GLN A 133 11.83 -3.95 7.58
N GLY A 134 12.71 -4.94 7.71
CA GLY A 134 12.34 -6.35 7.59
C GLY A 134 11.27 -6.79 8.57
N TYR A 135 11.30 -6.26 9.80
CA TYR A 135 10.28 -6.58 10.81
C TYR A 135 8.92 -5.97 10.47
N PHE A 136 8.88 -4.77 9.88
CA PHE A 136 7.62 -4.16 9.41
C PHE A 136 6.99 -4.97 8.27
N LEU A 137 7.79 -5.51 7.36
CA LEU A 137 7.30 -6.41 6.31
C LEU A 137 6.85 -7.76 6.87
N ALA A 138 7.51 -8.25 7.91
CA ALA A 138 7.07 -9.46 8.63
C ALA A 138 5.68 -9.30 9.23
N VAL A 139 5.37 -8.12 9.79
CA VAL A 139 4.03 -7.82 10.33
C VAL A 139 2.96 -7.97 9.25
N PHE A 140 3.19 -7.43 8.05
CA PHE A 140 2.27 -7.58 6.93
C PHE A 140 2.07 -9.05 6.54
N GLY A 141 3.18 -9.81 6.48
CA GLY A 141 3.13 -11.24 6.19
C GLY A 141 2.36 -12.04 7.24
N ILE A 142 2.60 -11.78 8.52
CA ILE A 142 1.90 -12.45 9.63
C ILE A 142 0.40 -12.13 9.59
N SER A 143 0.03 -10.87 9.33
CA SER A 143 -1.36 -10.45 9.19
C SER A 143 -2.08 -11.18 8.06
N SER A 144 -1.40 -11.43 6.93
CA SER A 144 -1.97 -12.12 5.78
C SER A 144 -2.29 -13.60 6.05
N VAL A 145 -1.64 -14.21 7.03
CA VAL A 145 -1.91 -15.59 7.48
C VAL A 145 -2.95 -15.63 8.59
N ILE A 146 -2.76 -14.80 9.61
CA ILE A 146 -3.66 -14.76 10.78
C ILE A 146 -5.05 -14.22 10.39
N GLY A 147 -5.12 -13.29 9.42
CA GLY A 147 -6.36 -12.67 8.98
C GLY A 147 -7.42 -13.68 8.54
N PRO A 148 -7.14 -14.53 7.52
CA PRO A 148 -8.09 -15.55 7.08
C PRO A 148 -8.46 -16.55 8.17
N LEU A 149 -7.53 -16.91 9.07
CA LEU A 149 -7.78 -17.82 10.17
C LEU A 149 -8.81 -17.24 11.16
N ILE A 150 -8.54 -16.04 11.65
CA ILE A 150 -9.43 -15.34 12.60
C ILE A 150 -10.74 -14.92 11.90
N GLY A 151 -10.65 -14.44 10.66
CA GLY A 151 -11.81 -14.05 9.87
C GLY A 151 -12.76 -15.22 9.61
N GLY A 152 -12.22 -16.39 9.25
CA GLY A 152 -13.00 -17.60 9.08
C GLY A 152 -13.63 -18.12 10.37
N LEU A 153 -12.91 -18.05 11.48
CA LEU A 153 -13.42 -18.43 12.80
C LEU A 153 -14.60 -17.54 13.22
N PHE A 154 -14.48 -16.23 13.08
CA PHE A 154 -15.54 -15.30 13.46
C PHE A 154 -16.72 -15.33 12.47
N ALA A 155 -16.45 -15.42 11.17
CA ALA A 155 -17.49 -15.50 10.15
C ALA A 155 -18.25 -16.83 10.18
N GLY A 156 -17.63 -17.93 10.66
CA GLY A 156 -18.25 -19.23 10.80
C GLY A 156 -19.06 -19.45 12.07
N ALA A 157 -18.99 -18.52 13.02
CA ALA A 157 -19.74 -18.58 14.28
C ALA A 157 -21.02 -17.74 14.19
N ASP A 158 -22.17 -18.33 14.51
CA ASP A 158 -23.45 -17.59 14.50
C ASP A 158 -23.43 -16.46 15.54
N GLN A 159 -23.00 -16.77 16.76
CA GLN A 159 -22.88 -15.82 17.86
C GLN A 159 -21.67 -16.12 18.76
N ILE A 160 -20.99 -15.06 19.22
CA ILE A 160 -19.93 -15.11 20.21
C ILE A 160 -20.25 -14.06 21.27
N LEU A 161 -20.38 -14.44 22.54
CA LEU A 161 -20.72 -13.53 23.65
C LEU A 161 -21.96 -12.67 23.36
N PHE A 162 -23.04 -13.28 22.85
CA PHE A 162 -24.32 -12.63 22.47
C PHE A 162 -24.25 -11.63 21.31
N ILE A 163 -23.14 -11.56 20.59
CA ILE A 163 -22.93 -10.71 19.42
C ILE A 163 -22.75 -11.60 18.19
N THR A 164 -23.35 -11.24 17.05
CA THR A 164 -23.16 -11.94 15.76
C THR A 164 -21.68 -12.09 15.45
N GLY A 165 -21.26 -13.29 15.07
CA GLY A 165 -19.84 -13.65 14.97
C GLY A 165 -19.01 -12.72 14.08
N TRP A 166 -19.51 -12.33 12.91
CA TRP A 166 -18.78 -11.44 12.00
C TRP A 166 -18.50 -10.03 12.60
N ARG A 167 -19.30 -9.56 13.55
CA ARG A 167 -19.07 -8.25 14.21
C ARG A 167 -17.78 -8.22 15.00
N TRP A 168 -17.32 -9.40 15.47
CA TRP A 168 -16.04 -9.55 16.15
C TRP A 168 -14.84 -9.29 15.26
N VAL A 169 -15.00 -9.38 13.93
CA VAL A 169 -13.98 -8.97 12.95
C VAL A 169 -13.55 -7.52 13.18
N PHE A 170 -14.51 -6.65 13.49
CA PHE A 170 -14.26 -5.23 13.78
C PHE A 170 -13.95 -4.98 15.27
N LEU A 171 -14.64 -5.66 16.16
CA LEU A 171 -14.42 -5.51 17.62
C LEU A 171 -13.02 -5.95 18.06
N LEU A 172 -12.41 -6.91 17.39
CA LEU A 172 -11.04 -7.36 17.66
C LEU A 172 -10.02 -6.23 17.50
N ASN A 173 -10.27 -5.30 16.62
CA ASN A 173 -9.39 -4.16 16.41
C ASN A 173 -9.33 -3.23 17.64
N VAL A 174 -10.39 -3.19 18.47
CA VAL A 174 -10.47 -2.28 19.60
C VAL A 174 -9.42 -2.60 20.67
N PRO A 175 -9.31 -3.82 21.22
CA PRO A 175 -8.28 -4.12 22.22
C PRO A 175 -6.86 -3.98 21.66
N ILE A 176 -6.62 -4.41 20.41
CA ILE A 176 -5.30 -4.30 19.78
C ILE A 176 -4.92 -2.82 19.59
N GLY A 177 -5.86 -2.01 19.12
CA GLY A 177 -5.63 -0.60 18.88
C GLY A 177 -5.48 0.21 20.17
N VAL A 178 -6.22 -0.13 21.24
CA VAL A 178 -6.02 0.49 22.57
C VAL A 178 -4.62 0.18 23.10
N ILE A 179 -4.15 -1.06 22.97
CA ILE A 179 -2.77 -1.42 23.35
C ILE A 179 -1.76 -0.61 22.54
N ALA A 180 -1.94 -0.51 21.21
CA ALA A 180 -1.06 0.29 20.35
C ALA A 180 -1.09 1.77 20.77
N LEU A 181 -2.27 2.34 21.04
CA LEU A 181 -2.45 3.71 21.48
C LEU A 181 -1.74 3.99 22.80
N VAL A 182 -1.86 3.09 23.80
CA VAL A 182 -1.17 3.19 25.09
C VAL A 182 0.34 3.14 24.91
N ILE A 183 0.85 2.16 24.15
CA ILE A 183 2.29 2.01 23.91
C ILE A 183 2.83 3.28 23.22
N VAL A 184 2.18 3.76 22.17
CA VAL A 184 2.60 4.95 21.44
C VAL A 184 2.52 6.20 22.29
N SER A 185 1.46 6.36 23.10
CA SER A 185 1.31 7.51 23.98
C SER A 185 2.37 7.58 25.08
N LEU A 186 2.82 6.42 25.60
CA LEU A 186 3.83 6.34 26.64
C LEU A 186 5.26 6.46 26.11
N PHE A 187 5.55 5.82 24.97
CA PHE A 187 6.93 5.65 24.51
C PHE A 187 7.34 6.51 23.33
N LEU A 188 6.39 6.96 22.48
CA LEU A 188 6.72 7.80 21.33
C LEU A 188 6.91 9.26 21.75
N HIS A 189 8.11 9.58 22.21
CA HIS A 189 8.54 10.95 22.48
C HIS A 189 9.67 11.30 21.51
N ILE A 190 9.37 12.16 20.53
CA ILE A 190 10.36 12.64 19.56
C ILE A 190 10.78 14.04 20.01
N PRO A 191 12.00 14.21 20.58
CA PRO A 191 12.49 15.53 20.96
C PRO A 191 12.78 16.37 19.71
N GLY A 192 12.60 17.68 19.81
CA GLY A 192 13.10 18.62 18.81
C GLY A 192 12.18 18.98 17.65
N GLN A 193 10.96 18.47 17.56
CA GLN A 193 9.97 19.00 16.61
C GLN A 193 9.35 20.30 17.16
N GLN A 194 10.05 21.42 16.96
CA GLN A 194 9.48 22.74 17.24
C GLN A 194 8.32 22.99 16.26
N ARG A 195 7.14 23.31 16.80
CA ARG A 195 6.02 23.81 16.00
C ARG A 195 6.47 25.08 15.28
N LYS A 196 6.45 25.06 13.96
CA LYS A 196 6.66 26.27 13.18
C LYS A 196 5.57 27.27 13.54
N ALA A 197 5.94 28.50 13.86
CA ALA A 197 5.00 29.57 14.29
C ALA A 197 3.98 29.91 13.17
N ASN A 198 4.35 29.78 11.90
CA ASN A 198 3.50 30.05 10.74
C ASN A 198 3.35 28.78 9.89
N VAL A 199 2.36 27.94 10.23
CA VAL A 199 2.02 26.75 9.46
C VAL A 199 1.04 27.12 8.35
N VAL A 200 1.48 27.00 7.10
CA VAL A 200 0.61 27.11 5.92
C VAL A 200 0.21 25.68 5.50
N ILE A 201 -1.08 25.41 5.53
CA ILE A 201 -1.64 24.11 5.10
C ILE A 201 -2.16 24.27 3.67
N ASP A 202 -1.76 23.37 2.81
CA ASP A 202 -2.25 23.29 1.43
C ASP A 202 -3.62 22.57 1.37
N TRP A 203 -4.67 23.31 1.73
CA TRP A 203 -6.03 22.79 1.65
C TRP A 203 -6.47 22.50 0.21
N PHE A 204 -6.06 23.32 -0.74
CA PHE A 204 -6.41 23.13 -2.15
C PHE A 204 -5.71 21.89 -2.72
N GLY A 205 -4.43 21.69 -2.43
CA GLY A 205 -3.72 20.46 -2.79
C GLY A 205 -4.38 19.23 -2.18
N ALA A 206 -4.78 19.28 -0.90
CA ALA A 206 -5.49 18.18 -0.25
C ALA A 206 -6.85 17.89 -0.92
N VAL A 207 -7.64 18.91 -1.27
CA VAL A 207 -8.91 18.73 -1.99
C VAL A 207 -8.66 18.18 -3.39
N PHE A 208 -7.71 18.73 -4.14
CA PHE A 208 -7.46 18.29 -5.51
C PHE A 208 -6.86 16.88 -5.58
N VAL A 209 -6.05 16.45 -4.62
CA VAL A 209 -5.59 15.04 -4.59
C VAL A 209 -6.75 14.09 -4.33
N ILE A 210 -7.72 14.48 -3.47
CA ILE A 210 -8.93 13.70 -3.23
C ILE A 210 -9.77 13.61 -4.51
N VAL A 211 -10.08 14.75 -5.14
CA VAL A 211 -10.91 14.83 -6.36
C VAL A 211 -10.21 14.19 -7.56
N ALA A 212 -8.88 14.13 -7.58
CA ALA A 212 -8.13 13.42 -8.60
C ALA A 212 -8.12 11.90 -8.35
N ALA A 213 -7.75 11.48 -7.15
CA ALA A 213 -7.54 10.07 -6.85
C ALA A 213 -8.85 9.29 -6.68
N ALA A 214 -9.87 9.85 -6.00
CA ALA A 214 -11.09 9.12 -5.70
C ALA A 214 -11.85 8.65 -6.97
N PRO A 215 -12.14 9.49 -7.99
CA PRO A 215 -12.83 9.03 -9.18
C PRO A 215 -11.99 8.02 -9.99
N LEU A 216 -10.67 8.23 -10.10
CA LEU A 216 -9.80 7.34 -10.86
C LEU A 216 -9.66 5.97 -10.19
N LEU A 217 -9.51 5.93 -8.85
CA LEU A 217 -9.50 4.70 -8.08
C LEU A 217 -10.88 4.01 -8.12
N LEU A 218 -11.95 4.79 -8.10
CA LEU A 218 -13.32 4.26 -8.21
C LEU A 218 -13.54 3.57 -9.56
N VAL A 219 -13.10 4.18 -10.66
CA VAL A 219 -13.17 3.53 -11.98
C VAL A 219 -12.26 2.32 -12.03
N ALA A 220 -11.07 2.39 -11.43
CA ALA A 220 -10.17 1.24 -11.36
C ALA A 220 -10.85 0.04 -10.68
N GLU A 221 -11.62 0.25 -9.61
CA GLU A 221 -12.34 -0.81 -8.88
C GLU A 221 -13.65 -1.23 -9.57
N GLN A 222 -14.44 -0.28 -10.07
CA GLN A 222 -15.80 -0.50 -10.55
C GLN A 222 -15.91 -0.55 -12.08
N GLY A 223 -14.85 -0.22 -12.82
CA GLY A 223 -14.89 -0.10 -14.28
C GLY A 223 -15.30 -1.39 -14.98
N ARG A 224 -15.05 -2.54 -14.37
CA ARG A 224 -15.53 -3.83 -14.88
C ARG A 224 -17.06 -3.93 -14.80
N THR A 225 -17.67 -3.51 -13.70
CA THR A 225 -19.14 -3.61 -13.48
C THR A 225 -19.89 -2.52 -14.23
N TRP A 226 -19.37 -1.30 -14.25
CA TRP A 226 -19.95 -0.16 -14.96
C TRP A 226 -19.72 -0.18 -16.46
N GLY A 227 -18.65 -0.87 -16.92
CA GLY A 227 -18.07 -0.77 -18.25
C GLY A 227 -17.03 0.37 -18.32
N TRP A 228 -15.82 0.03 -18.78
CA TRP A 228 -14.69 0.97 -18.92
C TRP A 228 -14.98 2.17 -19.83
N ALA A 229 -15.92 2.02 -20.77
CA ALA A 229 -16.36 3.06 -21.71
C ALA A 229 -17.75 3.61 -21.38
N SER A 230 -18.27 3.40 -20.16
CA SER A 230 -19.55 3.95 -19.72
C SER A 230 -19.47 5.46 -19.48
N ALA A 231 -20.63 6.14 -19.53
CA ALA A 231 -20.72 7.56 -19.20
C ALA A 231 -20.19 7.87 -17.79
N ALA A 232 -20.44 6.97 -16.81
CA ALA A 232 -19.91 7.09 -15.46
C ALA A 232 -18.38 7.03 -15.43
N ALA A 233 -17.76 6.07 -16.17
CA ALA A 233 -16.31 5.96 -16.28
C ALA A 233 -15.70 7.21 -16.94
N PHE A 234 -16.26 7.67 -18.05
CA PHE A 234 -15.78 8.90 -18.71
C PHE A 234 -15.89 10.14 -17.82
N THR A 235 -16.99 10.28 -17.06
CA THR A 235 -17.15 11.37 -16.09
C THR A 235 -16.02 11.33 -15.06
N CYS A 236 -15.71 10.17 -14.52
CA CYS A 236 -14.62 9.99 -13.56
C CYS A 236 -13.24 10.29 -14.18
N TYR A 237 -12.99 9.87 -15.43
CA TYR A 237 -11.73 10.21 -16.14
C TYR A 237 -11.58 11.71 -16.33
N ILE A 238 -12.64 12.41 -16.74
CA ILE A 238 -12.61 13.86 -16.96
C ILE A 238 -12.39 14.58 -15.63
N ILE A 239 -13.18 14.26 -14.58
CA ILE A 239 -13.03 14.87 -13.25
C ILE A 239 -11.62 14.62 -12.71
N GLY A 240 -11.16 13.37 -12.73
CA GLY A 240 -9.83 13.01 -12.25
C GLY A 240 -8.71 13.69 -13.03
N GLY A 241 -8.81 13.73 -14.36
CA GLY A 241 -7.83 14.39 -15.22
C GLY A 241 -7.74 15.90 -14.99
N LEU A 242 -8.89 16.58 -14.92
CA LEU A 242 -8.94 18.02 -14.62
C LEU A 242 -8.40 18.32 -13.21
N ALA A 243 -8.73 17.47 -12.24
CA ALA A 243 -8.24 17.61 -10.86
C ALA A 243 -6.73 17.39 -10.77
N ILE A 244 -6.13 16.48 -11.54
CA ILE A 244 -4.67 16.32 -11.62
C ILE A 244 -4.01 17.61 -12.13
N ILE A 245 -4.57 18.22 -13.18
CA ILE A 245 -4.04 19.49 -13.73
C ILE A 245 -4.14 20.60 -12.67
N ALA A 246 -5.29 20.72 -11.99
CA ALA A 246 -5.50 21.68 -10.92
C ALA A 246 -4.54 21.42 -9.73
N PHE A 247 -4.36 20.15 -9.35
CA PHE A 247 -3.41 19.74 -8.32
C PHE A 247 -1.99 20.20 -8.67
N ILE A 248 -1.48 19.87 -9.86
CA ILE A 248 -0.13 20.27 -10.30
C ILE A 248 0.02 21.80 -10.31
N ALA A 249 -1.01 22.54 -10.74
CA ALA A 249 -1.00 23.99 -10.75
C ALA A 249 -0.93 24.57 -9.32
N THR A 250 -1.67 23.98 -8.37
CA THR A 250 -1.66 24.36 -6.96
C THR A 250 -0.30 24.07 -6.32
N GLU A 251 0.22 22.86 -6.51
CA GLU A 251 1.53 22.44 -5.98
C GLU A 251 2.68 23.36 -6.47
N ARG A 252 2.61 23.81 -7.74
CA ARG A 252 3.57 24.77 -8.28
C ARG A 252 3.50 26.12 -7.58
N ARG A 253 2.28 26.58 -7.20
CA ARG A 253 2.07 27.85 -6.52
C ARG A 253 2.46 27.80 -5.05
N MET A 254 2.17 26.67 -4.39
CA MET A 254 2.43 26.48 -2.95
C MET A 254 3.91 26.20 -2.64
N GLY A 255 4.68 25.70 -3.59
CA GLY A 255 6.13 25.48 -3.44
C GLY A 255 6.46 24.54 -2.28
N ASP A 256 7.13 25.05 -1.24
CA ASP A 256 7.53 24.25 -0.06
C ASP A 256 6.35 23.94 0.88
N ALA A 257 5.28 24.74 0.84
CA ALA A 257 4.06 24.48 1.62
C ALA A 257 3.17 23.42 0.97
N ALA A 258 3.42 23.06 -0.30
CA ALA A 258 2.68 22.09 -1.09
C ALA A 258 2.52 20.74 -0.38
N LEU A 259 1.42 20.02 -0.68
CA LEU A 259 1.14 18.70 -0.12
C LEU A 259 2.17 17.66 -0.58
N ILE A 260 2.46 17.65 -1.90
CA ILE A 260 3.52 16.84 -2.52
C ILE A 260 4.45 17.79 -3.28
N PRO A 261 5.42 18.43 -2.62
CA PRO A 261 6.27 19.44 -3.25
C PRO A 261 6.95 18.93 -4.52
N LEU A 262 6.73 19.59 -5.65
CA LEU A 262 7.30 19.18 -6.93
C LEU A 262 8.84 19.21 -6.94
N LYS A 263 9.47 19.91 -5.97
CA LYS A 263 10.93 19.87 -5.77
C LYS A 263 11.46 18.44 -5.53
N LEU A 264 10.67 17.55 -4.93
CA LEU A 264 11.06 16.16 -4.66
C LEU A 264 11.37 15.43 -5.98
N PHE A 265 10.59 15.71 -7.04
CA PHE A 265 10.76 15.09 -8.36
C PHE A 265 11.96 15.65 -9.14
N ARG A 266 12.59 16.74 -8.69
CA ARG A 266 13.88 17.18 -9.23
C ARG A 266 15.01 16.21 -8.86
N SER A 267 14.86 15.48 -7.74
CA SER A 267 15.77 14.39 -7.40
C SER A 267 15.53 13.20 -8.32
N ARG A 268 16.49 12.89 -9.18
CA ARG A 268 16.41 11.73 -10.08
C ARG A 268 16.23 10.41 -9.31
N THR A 269 16.82 10.30 -8.14
CA THR A 269 16.68 9.13 -7.27
C THR A 269 15.25 8.99 -6.74
N PHE A 270 14.65 10.09 -6.25
CA PHE A 270 13.28 10.09 -5.77
C PHE A 270 12.30 9.74 -6.89
N SER A 271 12.39 10.42 -8.03
CA SER A 271 11.52 10.19 -9.18
C SER A 271 11.58 8.76 -9.67
N MET A 272 12.80 8.22 -9.80
CA MET A 272 12.98 6.85 -10.26
C MET A 272 12.49 5.82 -9.22
N ALA A 273 12.75 6.04 -7.92
CA ALA A 273 12.24 5.18 -6.87
C ALA A 273 10.69 5.19 -6.81
N THR A 274 10.08 6.35 -7.04
CA THR A 274 8.61 6.49 -7.10
C THR A 274 8.03 5.77 -8.31
N VAL A 275 8.60 5.95 -9.51
CA VAL A 275 8.16 5.24 -10.73
C VAL A 275 8.31 3.73 -10.56
N LEU A 276 9.47 3.27 -10.08
CA LEU A 276 9.67 1.85 -9.75
C LEU A 276 8.65 1.37 -8.72
N GLY A 277 8.29 2.20 -7.75
CA GLY A 277 7.27 1.91 -6.74
C GLY A 277 5.91 1.62 -7.37
N VAL A 278 5.50 2.37 -8.42
CA VAL A 278 4.24 2.10 -9.16
C VAL A 278 4.28 0.73 -9.84
N PHE A 279 5.35 0.41 -10.57
CA PHE A 279 5.48 -0.88 -11.26
C PHE A 279 5.57 -2.06 -10.28
N VAL A 280 6.30 -1.90 -9.18
CA VAL A 280 6.40 -2.91 -8.12
C VAL A 280 5.06 -3.10 -7.42
N GLY A 281 4.32 -2.01 -7.15
CA GLY A 281 2.96 -2.07 -6.63
C GLY A 281 2.03 -2.87 -7.55
N PHE A 282 2.07 -2.59 -8.85
CA PHE A 282 1.30 -3.33 -9.86
C PHE A 282 1.58 -4.84 -9.81
N GLY A 283 2.85 -5.24 -9.86
CA GLY A 283 3.24 -6.65 -9.80
C GLY A 283 2.93 -7.30 -8.46
N MET A 284 3.11 -6.59 -7.35
CA MET A 284 2.84 -7.08 -5.99
C MET A 284 1.37 -7.47 -5.82
N PHE A 285 0.45 -6.57 -6.17
CA PHE A 285 -0.98 -6.86 -6.04
C PHE A 285 -1.44 -7.91 -7.05
N GLY A 286 -0.81 -7.94 -8.24
CA GLY A 286 -1.02 -9.03 -9.20
C GLY A 286 -0.75 -10.41 -8.61
N ALA A 287 0.36 -10.58 -7.88
CA ALA A 287 0.67 -11.84 -7.22
C ALA A 287 -0.22 -12.08 -5.99
N LEU A 288 -0.35 -11.09 -5.09
CA LEU A 288 -1.08 -11.21 -3.83
C LEU A 288 -2.56 -11.56 -4.00
N LEU A 289 -3.18 -11.17 -5.11
CA LEU A 289 -4.59 -11.42 -5.36
C LEU A 289 -4.82 -12.61 -6.29
N THR A 290 -3.97 -12.80 -7.30
CA THR A 290 -4.17 -13.89 -8.29
C THR A 290 -3.74 -15.25 -7.73
N VAL A 291 -2.68 -15.32 -6.93
CA VAL A 291 -2.20 -16.59 -6.36
C VAL A 291 -3.23 -17.23 -5.42
N PRO A 292 -3.83 -16.51 -4.43
CA PRO A 292 -4.87 -17.10 -3.60
C PRO A 292 -6.11 -17.52 -4.41
N LEU A 293 -6.46 -16.75 -5.43
CA LEU A 293 -7.59 -17.09 -6.31
C LEU A 293 -7.32 -18.38 -7.08
N TYR A 294 -6.10 -18.55 -7.62
CA TYR A 294 -5.68 -19.81 -8.26
C TYR A 294 -5.75 -20.97 -7.27
N LEU A 295 -5.24 -20.83 -6.04
CA LEU A 295 -5.27 -21.85 -5.00
C LEU A 295 -6.70 -22.27 -4.65
N GLN A 296 -7.62 -21.30 -4.58
CA GLN A 296 -9.02 -21.59 -4.25
C GLN A 296 -9.80 -22.18 -5.42
N LEU A 297 -9.65 -21.65 -6.63
CA LEU A 297 -10.44 -22.06 -7.79
C LEU A 297 -9.88 -23.29 -8.51
N VAL A 298 -8.56 -23.41 -8.62
CA VAL A 298 -7.90 -24.48 -9.36
C VAL A 298 -7.53 -25.63 -8.44
N ASN A 299 -6.89 -25.36 -7.31
CA ASN A 299 -6.48 -26.39 -6.35
C ASN A 299 -7.62 -26.79 -5.38
N GLY A 300 -8.75 -26.06 -5.36
CA GLY A 300 -9.88 -26.35 -4.49
C GLY A 300 -9.64 -26.07 -3.00
N SER A 301 -8.62 -25.26 -2.68
CA SER A 301 -8.28 -24.91 -1.30
C SER A 301 -9.36 -24.02 -0.69
N THR A 302 -9.64 -24.19 0.58
CA THR A 302 -10.46 -23.25 1.34
C THR A 302 -9.74 -21.91 1.48
N PRO A 303 -10.44 -20.79 1.76
CA PRO A 303 -9.81 -19.49 2.01
C PRO A 303 -8.73 -19.56 3.09
N THR A 304 -8.95 -20.31 4.15
CA THR A 304 -7.99 -20.53 5.24
C THR A 304 -6.75 -21.30 4.77
N GLU A 305 -6.96 -22.41 4.05
CA GLU A 305 -5.86 -23.21 3.48
C GLU A 305 -5.04 -22.40 2.49
N SER A 306 -5.68 -21.62 1.61
CA SER A 306 -4.97 -20.75 0.66
C SER A 306 -4.11 -19.71 1.36
N GLY A 307 -4.56 -19.18 2.50
CA GLY A 307 -3.76 -18.30 3.36
C GLY A 307 -2.49 -18.97 3.87
N PHE A 308 -2.59 -20.20 4.37
CA PHE A 308 -1.41 -20.98 4.78
C PHE A 308 -0.52 -21.35 3.59
N GLN A 309 -1.10 -21.69 2.47
CA GLN A 309 -0.36 -22.03 1.26
C GLN A 309 0.43 -20.85 0.68
N MET A 310 0.12 -19.60 1.05
CA MET A 310 0.91 -18.42 0.70
C MET A 310 2.14 -18.18 1.58
N LEU A 311 2.34 -18.97 2.64
CA LEU A 311 3.52 -18.85 3.52
C LEU A 311 4.86 -18.82 2.77
N PRO A 312 5.11 -19.61 1.70
CA PRO A 312 6.37 -19.55 0.95
C PRO A 312 6.68 -18.15 0.41
N MET A 313 5.67 -17.43 -0.09
CA MET A 313 5.85 -16.06 -0.59
C MET A 313 6.18 -15.08 0.54
N ILE A 314 5.48 -15.21 1.66
CA ILE A 314 5.67 -14.37 2.84
C ILE A 314 7.05 -14.61 3.45
N LEU A 315 7.46 -15.87 3.59
CA LEU A 315 8.80 -16.22 4.07
C LEU A 315 9.89 -15.70 3.14
N GLY A 316 9.70 -15.83 1.82
CA GLY A 316 10.60 -15.25 0.83
C GLY A 316 10.77 -13.73 1.00
N LEU A 317 9.65 -13.02 1.17
CA LEU A 317 9.62 -11.58 1.41
C LEU A 317 10.34 -11.20 2.71
N MET A 318 10.08 -11.90 3.81
CA MET A 318 10.71 -11.63 5.10
C MET A 318 12.23 -11.90 5.06
N ILE A 319 12.62 -13.07 4.57
CA ILE A 319 14.03 -13.47 4.50
C ILE A 319 14.82 -12.50 3.64
N SER A 320 14.31 -12.19 2.43
CA SER A 320 15.02 -11.29 1.53
C SER A 320 15.11 -9.86 2.06
N SER A 321 14.07 -9.38 2.74
CA SER A 321 14.10 -8.06 3.38
C SER A 321 15.10 -8.01 4.53
N ILE A 322 15.16 -9.04 5.38
CA ILE A 322 16.12 -9.11 6.49
C ILE A 322 17.56 -9.21 5.95
N VAL A 323 17.79 -10.09 4.97
CA VAL A 323 19.12 -10.31 4.38
C VAL A 323 19.61 -9.05 3.65
N SER A 324 18.77 -8.46 2.78
CA SER A 324 19.12 -7.22 2.08
C SER A 324 19.33 -6.07 3.06
N GLY A 325 18.52 -5.98 4.11
CA GLY A 325 18.67 -4.98 5.18
C GLY A 325 19.99 -5.11 5.93
N GLN A 326 20.41 -6.32 6.26
CA GLN A 326 21.71 -6.55 6.91
C GLN A 326 22.87 -6.21 6.00
N ILE A 327 22.81 -6.59 4.72
CA ILE A 327 23.85 -6.26 3.74
C ILE A 327 23.94 -4.73 3.56
N ILE A 328 22.81 -4.04 3.39
CA ILE A 328 22.78 -2.57 3.27
C ILE A 328 23.33 -1.91 4.53
N SER A 329 22.93 -2.38 5.71
CA SER A 329 23.40 -1.85 7.00
C SER A 329 24.92 -1.94 7.15
N ARG A 330 25.53 -3.04 6.71
CA ARG A 330 26.99 -3.26 6.79
C ARG A 330 27.77 -2.54 5.69
N THR A 331 27.28 -2.61 4.45
CA THR A 331 28.02 -2.15 3.27
C THR A 331 27.66 -0.74 2.81
N GLY A 332 26.46 -0.26 3.14
CA GLY A 332 25.88 0.98 2.60
C GLY A 332 25.46 0.90 1.12
N LYS A 333 25.66 -0.25 0.46
CA LYS A 333 25.38 -0.42 -0.97
C LYS A 333 23.96 -0.95 -1.16
N TYR A 334 23.04 -0.08 -1.58
CA TYR A 334 21.66 -0.48 -1.85
C TYR A 334 21.28 -0.52 -3.34
N LYS A 335 22.13 0.02 -4.23
CA LYS A 335 21.89 0.08 -5.69
C LYS A 335 21.66 -1.28 -6.34
N MET A 336 22.29 -2.32 -5.83
CA MET A 336 22.23 -3.66 -6.41
C MET A 336 20.88 -4.36 -6.19
N PHE A 337 20.12 -3.97 -5.15
CA PHE A 337 18.89 -4.67 -4.78
C PHE A 337 17.70 -4.43 -5.71
N PRO A 338 17.43 -3.21 -6.26
CA PRO A 338 16.35 -3.04 -7.23
C PRO A 338 16.48 -3.93 -8.47
N PRO A 339 17.65 -4.04 -9.17
CA PRO A 339 17.79 -4.99 -10.26
C PRO A 339 17.68 -6.46 -9.81
N ILE A 340 18.27 -6.84 -8.69
CA ILE A 340 18.19 -8.21 -8.17
C ILE A 340 16.75 -8.56 -7.80
N GLY A 341 16.05 -7.67 -7.08
CA GLY A 341 14.68 -7.89 -6.65
C GLY A 341 13.69 -7.99 -7.82
N THR A 342 13.82 -7.10 -8.82
CA THR A 342 13.02 -7.21 -10.05
C THR A 342 13.38 -8.45 -10.86
N GLY A 343 14.65 -8.87 -10.86
CA GLY A 343 15.10 -10.13 -11.47
C GLY A 343 14.44 -11.34 -10.83
N PHE A 344 14.37 -11.42 -9.50
CA PHE A 344 13.64 -12.49 -8.80
C PHE A 344 12.13 -12.46 -9.13
N MET A 345 11.50 -11.29 -9.22
CA MET A 345 10.10 -11.20 -9.64
C MET A 345 9.90 -11.69 -11.08
N ILE A 346 10.80 -11.36 -12.00
CA ILE A 346 10.77 -11.86 -13.39
C ILE A 346 10.82 -13.39 -13.39
N LEU A 347 11.76 -13.98 -12.67
CA LEU A 347 11.89 -15.44 -12.57
C LEU A 347 10.61 -16.07 -11.98
N GLY A 348 10.04 -15.46 -10.93
CA GLY A 348 8.82 -15.94 -10.31
C GLY A 348 7.59 -15.86 -11.23
N PHE A 349 7.38 -14.73 -11.91
CA PHE A 349 6.27 -14.61 -12.86
C PHE A 349 6.51 -15.47 -14.10
N ALA A 350 7.72 -15.59 -14.63
CA ALA A 350 8.05 -16.50 -15.72
C ALA A 350 7.79 -17.96 -15.31
N TRP A 351 8.04 -18.33 -14.07
CA TRP A 351 7.67 -19.64 -13.53
C TRP A 351 6.16 -19.84 -13.51
N PHE A 352 5.39 -18.83 -13.10
CA PHE A 352 3.94 -18.88 -13.09
C PHE A 352 3.30 -18.89 -14.49
N THR A 353 3.99 -18.48 -15.55
CA THR A 353 3.47 -18.62 -16.91
C THR A 353 3.40 -20.06 -17.40
N GLN A 354 4.01 -20.99 -16.69
CA GLN A 354 4.00 -22.43 -17.01
C GLN A 354 3.03 -23.23 -16.11
N LEU A 355 2.15 -22.55 -15.38
CA LEU A 355 1.15 -23.20 -14.54
C LEU A 355 0.08 -23.86 -15.39
N THR A 356 -0.25 -25.10 -15.03
CA THR A 356 -1.37 -25.89 -15.55
C THR A 356 -2.18 -26.39 -14.36
N TYR A 357 -3.45 -26.70 -14.56
CA TYR A 357 -4.38 -27.09 -13.49
C TYR A 357 -3.94 -28.33 -12.69
N ASP A 358 -3.07 -29.18 -13.24
CA ASP A 358 -2.54 -30.43 -12.66
C ASP A 358 -1.26 -30.23 -11.84
N LYS A 359 -0.70 -29.00 -11.81
CA LYS A 359 0.54 -28.75 -11.07
C LYS A 359 0.31 -28.83 -9.56
N PRO A 360 1.18 -29.57 -8.85
CA PRO A 360 1.10 -29.70 -7.39
C PRO A 360 1.46 -28.39 -6.70
N TRP A 361 0.98 -28.22 -5.47
CA TRP A 361 1.22 -27.01 -4.65
C TRP A 361 2.71 -26.62 -4.51
N TRP A 362 3.61 -27.59 -4.39
CA TRP A 362 5.05 -27.29 -4.27
C TRP A 362 5.61 -26.56 -5.51
N TYR A 363 5.01 -26.80 -6.71
CA TYR A 363 5.40 -26.09 -7.93
C TYR A 363 5.05 -24.61 -7.84
N LEU A 364 3.87 -24.27 -7.33
CA LEU A 364 3.47 -22.89 -7.09
C LEU A 364 4.37 -22.24 -6.03
N SER A 365 4.74 -23.01 -5.00
CA SER A 365 5.58 -22.52 -3.89
C SER A 365 6.93 -21.98 -4.36
N ILE A 366 7.54 -22.57 -5.40
CA ILE A 366 8.78 -22.06 -5.99
C ILE A 366 8.58 -20.65 -6.55
N GLY A 367 7.54 -20.46 -7.38
CA GLY A 367 7.20 -19.15 -7.93
C GLY A 367 6.87 -18.13 -6.83
N MET A 368 6.12 -18.55 -5.79
CA MET A 368 5.80 -17.71 -4.63
C MET A 368 7.05 -17.26 -3.88
N VAL A 369 8.01 -18.16 -3.62
CA VAL A 369 9.29 -17.80 -2.98
C VAL A 369 10.05 -16.80 -3.82
N LEU A 370 10.15 -17.00 -5.13
CA LEU A 370 10.86 -16.09 -6.04
C LEU A 370 10.23 -14.70 -6.05
N VAL A 371 8.91 -14.60 -6.18
CA VAL A 371 8.19 -13.32 -6.12
C VAL A 371 8.40 -12.66 -4.75
N GLY A 372 8.28 -13.43 -3.66
CA GLY A 372 8.53 -12.95 -2.30
C GLY A 372 9.93 -12.40 -2.09
N LEU A 373 10.95 -13.12 -2.56
CA LEU A 373 12.35 -12.67 -2.53
C LEU A 373 12.55 -11.34 -3.25
N GLY A 374 11.90 -11.17 -4.40
CA GLY A 374 11.92 -9.91 -5.14
C GLY A 374 11.25 -8.76 -4.39
N LEU A 375 10.03 -8.97 -3.92
CA LEU A 375 9.23 -7.95 -3.22
C LEU A 375 9.92 -7.45 -1.94
N GLY A 376 10.48 -8.36 -1.14
CA GLY A 376 11.14 -7.98 0.13
C GLY A 376 12.31 -7.03 -0.07
N GLN A 377 13.12 -7.24 -1.11
CA GLN A 377 14.24 -6.36 -1.44
C GLN A 377 13.76 -5.00 -1.97
N LEU A 378 12.75 -5.02 -2.85
CA LEU A 378 12.25 -3.81 -3.53
C LEU A 378 11.54 -2.87 -2.57
N MET A 379 10.60 -3.38 -1.77
CA MET A 379 9.83 -2.53 -0.84
C MET A 379 10.74 -1.77 0.12
N GLN A 380 11.74 -2.46 0.66
CA GLN A 380 12.72 -1.87 1.57
C GLN A 380 13.61 -0.85 0.86
N THR A 381 14.19 -1.23 -0.26
CA THR A 381 15.23 -0.43 -0.94
C THR A 381 14.64 0.83 -1.56
N LEU A 382 13.45 0.75 -2.17
CA LEU A 382 12.79 1.92 -2.76
C LEU A 382 12.38 2.94 -1.71
N THR A 383 11.87 2.49 -0.56
CA THR A 383 11.54 3.39 0.57
C THR A 383 12.80 4.06 1.10
N LEU A 384 13.89 3.31 1.28
CA LEU A 384 15.18 3.83 1.73
C LEU A 384 15.76 4.85 0.72
N ALA A 385 15.69 4.54 -0.57
CA ALA A 385 16.15 5.43 -1.64
C ALA A 385 15.37 6.75 -1.67
N SER A 386 14.04 6.70 -1.54
CA SER A 386 13.19 7.88 -1.47
C SER A 386 13.53 8.76 -0.27
N GLN A 387 13.65 8.17 0.92
CA GLN A 387 13.99 8.90 2.15
C GLN A 387 15.40 9.50 2.13
N ASN A 388 16.38 8.78 1.55
CA ASN A 388 17.78 9.22 1.51
C ASN A 388 18.04 10.31 0.45
N SER A 389 17.12 10.49 -0.50
CA SER A 389 17.26 11.44 -1.61
C SER A 389 16.73 12.85 -1.33
N VAL A 390 16.15 13.06 -0.16
CA VAL A 390 15.51 14.33 0.26
C VAL A 390 16.11 14.87 1.55
N GLY A 391 15.86 16.15 1.84
CA GLY A 391 16.29 16.78 3.11
C GLY A 391 15.62 16.15 4.33
N PRO A 392 16.22 16.29 5.53
CA PRO A 392 15.65 15.75 6.77
C PRO A 392 14.22 16.21 7.05
N ARG A 393 13.89 17.43 6.69
CA ARG A 393 12.56 18.05 6.90
C ARG A 393 11.48 17.52 5.95
N ASP A 394 11.87 16.87 4.84
CA ASP A 394 10.96 16.39 3.79
C ASP A 394 10.78 14.85 3.81
N ILE A 395 11.35 14.14 4.80
CA ILE A 395 11.30 12.66 4.87
C ILE A 395 9.88 12.15 4.98
N GLY A 396 9.01 12.82 5.73
CA GLY A 396 7.61 12.43 5.88
C GLY A 396 6.86 12.50 4.57
N VAL A 397 6.93 13.64 3.89
CA VAL A 397 6.29 13.81 2.59
C VAL A 397 6.88 12.86 1.54
N ALA A 398 8.20 12.65 1.52
CA ALA A 398 8.81 11.72 0.57
C ALA A 398 8.38 10.27 0.80
N THR A 399 8.29 9.83 2.06
CA THR A 399 7.86 8.49 2.43
C THR A 399 6.39 8.26 2.07
N SER A 400 5.52 9.19 2.45
CA SER A 400 4.09 9.10 2.19
C SER A 400 3.77 9.21 0.69
N SER A 401 4.44 10.09 -0.05
CA SER A 401 4.30 10.19 -1.51
C SER A 401 4.74 8.90 -2.20
N SER A 402 5.90 8.35 -1.85
CA SER A 402 6.37 7.07 -2.40
C SER A 402 5.39 5.92 -2.10
N THR A 403 4.81 5.88 -0.89
CA THR A 403 3.80 4.89 -0.51
C THR A 403 2.50 5.09 -1.29
N PHE A 404 2.03 6.33 -1.44
CA PHE A 404 0.86 6.70 -2.22
C PHE A 404 0.97 6.25 -3.68
N PHE A 405 2.07 6.56 -4.35
CA PHE A 405 2.26 6.13 -5.73
C PHE A 405 2.36 4.61 -5.88
N ARG A 406 2.96 3.92 -4.91
CA ARG A 406 2.99 2.46 -4.89
C ARG A 406 1.58 1.87 -4.71
N GLN A 407 0.75 2.45 -3.84
CA GLN A 407 -0.64 2.04 -3.66
C GLN A 407 -1.47 2.28 -4.92
N ILE A 408 -1.32 3.43 -5.59
CA ILE A 408 -1.93 3.69 -6.91
C ILE A 408 -1.52 2.60 -7.90
N GLY A 409 -0.21 2.29 -7.98
CA GLY A 409 0.28 1.20 -8.84
C GLY A 409 -0.38 -0.12 -8.51
N GLY A 410 -0.56 -0.43 -7.24
CA GLY A 410 -1.26 -1.63 -6.76
C GLY A 410 -2.73 -1.66 -7.17
N THR A 411 -3.46 -0.59 -6.96
CA THR A 411 -4.88 -0.49 -7.33
C THR A 411 -5.07 -0.60 -8.84
N LEU A 412 -4.23 0.08 -9.63
CA LEU A 412 -4.24 -0.06 -11.10
C LEU A 412 -3.89 -1.48 -11.52
N GLY A 413 -2.91 -2.11 -10.86
CA GLY A 413 -2.55 -3.51 -11.10
C GLY A 413 -3.74 -4.44 -10.86
N THR A 414 -4.40 -4.31 -9.72
CA THR A 414 -5.61 -5.07 -9.39
C THR A 414 -6.68 -4.91 -10.45
N ALA A 415 -7.01 -3.67 -10.81
CA ALA A 415 -8.05 -3.36 -11.77
C ALA A 415 -7.78 -3.95 -13.16
N VAL A 416 -6.57 -3.73 -13.68
CA VAL A 416 -6.17 -4.22 -15.00
C VAL A 416 -6.12 -5.75 -15.01
N LEU A 417 -5.46 -6.35 -14.03
CA LEU A 417 -5.21 -7.79 -13.99
C LEU A 417 -6.51 -8.57 -13.76
N PHE A 418 -7.41 -8.10 -12.90
CA PHE A 418 -8.73 -8.74 -12.75
C PHE A 418 -9.62 -8.54 -13.96
N SER A 419 -9.58 -7.36 -14.61
CA SER A 419 -10.31 -7.16 -15.86
C SER A 419 -9.84 -8.14 -16.93
N VAL A 420 -8.54 -8.35 -17.07
CA VAL A 420 -7.96 -9.33 -17.98
C VAL A 420 -8.36 -10.76 -17.58
N LEU A 421 -8.24 -11.12 -16.30
CA LEU A 421 -8.60 -12.45 -15.80
C LEU A 421 -10.02 -12.81 -16.22
N PHE A 422 -10.98 -11.98 -15.87
CA PHE A 422 -12.39 -12.27 -16.11
C PHE A 422 -12.79 -12.15 -17.59
N SER A 423 -12.14 -11.27 -18.35
CA SER A 423 -12.32 -11.20 -19.80
C SER A 423 -11.80 -12.48 -20.48
N ARG A 424 -10.65 -12.98 -20.02
CA ARG A 424 -10.04 -14.20 -20.54
C ARG A 424 -10.83 -15.46 -20.18
N LEU A 425 -11.46 -15.54 -19.03
CA LEU A 425 -12.31 -16.68 -18.67
C LEU A 425 -13.39 -16.95 -19.72
N GLY A 426 -13.96 -15.89 -20.32
CA GLY A 426 -14.94 -16.02 -21.41
C GLY A 426 -14.40 -16.68 -22.68
N THR A 427 -13.09 -16.76 -22.87
CA THR A 427 -12.44 -17.41 -24.01
C THR A 427 -11.73 -18.70 -23.61
N THR A 428 -10.97 -18.68 -22.51
CA THR A 428 -10.13 -19.82 -22.10
C THR A 428 -10.96 -21.03 -21.66
N ILE A 429 -12.13 -20.82 -21.02
CA ILE A 429 -13.00 -21.94 -20.64
C ILE A 429 -13.60 -22.62 -21.88
N PRO A 430 -14.26 -21.92 -22.82
CA PRO A 430 -14.73 -22.54 -24.07
C PRO A 430 -13.61 -23.22 -24.86
N ASP A 431 -12.40 -22.67 -24.87
CA ASP A 431 -11.28 -23.29 -25.57
C ASP A 431 -10.79 -24.57 -24.88
N ALA A 432 -10.79 -24.62 -23.54
CA ALA A 432 -10.48 -25.83 -22.79
C ALA A 432 -11.47 -26.99 -23.09
N PHE A 433 -12.76 -26.69 -23.37
CA PHE A 433 -13.72 -27.68 -23.81
C PHE A 433 -13.47 -28.21 -25.22
N LYS A 434 -12.69 -27.53 -26.05
CA LYS A 434 -12.27 -27.98 -27.38
C LYS A 434 -10.99 -28.83 -27.34
N ASP A 435 -10.29 -28.86 -26.21
CA ASP A 435 -9.12 -29.72 -26.05
C ASP A 435 -9.52 -31.17 -26.16
N LYS A 436 -8.88 -31.90 -27.08
CA LYS A 436 -9.25 -33.28 -27.42
C LYS A 436 -9.16 -34.25 -26.23
N THR A 437 -8.16 -34.03 -25.36
CA THR A 437 -7.91 -34.89 -24.20
C THR A 437 -8.94 -34.64 -23.11
N LEU A 438 -9.17 -33.34 -22.79
CA LEU A 438 -10.15 -32.96 -21.79
C LEU A 438 -11.58 -33.31 -22.21
N ALA A 439 -11.92 -33.05 -23.47
CA ALA A 439 -13.22 -33.41 -24.04
C ALA A 439 -13.47 -34.92 -24.06
N ALA A 440 -12.46 -35.74 -24.40
CA ALA A 440 -12.58 -37.20 -24.38
C ALA A 440 -12.79 -37.72 -22.95
N ASN A 441 -12.02 -37.24 -21.98
CA ASN A 441 -12.16 -37.60 -20.56
C ASN A 441 -13.54 -37.22 -20.01
N GLN A 442 -14.01 -36.03 -20.35
CA GLN A 442 -15.34 -35.56 -19.94
C GLN A 442 -16.45 -36.39 -20.59
N ALA A 443 -16.34 -36.70 -21.89
CA ALA A 443 -17.30 -37.53 -22.59
C ALA A 443 -17.35 -38.96 -22.02
N ALA A 444 -16.20 -39.50 -21.58
CA ALA A 444 -16.15 -40.78 -20.87
C ALA A 444 -16.85 -40.70 -19.51
N ALA A 445 -16.61 -39.66 -18.74
CA ALA A 445 -17.26 -39.44 -17.43
C ALA A 445 -18.78 -39.24 -17.54
N LEU A 446 -19.26 -38.62 -18.62
CA LEU A 446 -20.69 -38.45 -18.89
C LEU A 446 -21.41 -39.73 -19.29
N LYS A 447 -20.68 -40.83 -19.59
CA LYS A 447 -21.22 -42.15 -19.84
C LYS A 447 -21.25 -43.06 -18.60
N ASP A 448 -20.56 -42.63 -17.52
CA ASP A 448 -20.47 -43.40 -16.28
C ASP A 448 -21.71 -43.15 -15.41
N PRO A 449 -22.55 -44.17 -15.13
CA PRO A 449 -23.72 -43.99 -14.28
C PRO A 449 -23.38 -43.53 -12.85
N SER A 450 -22.23 -43.89 -12.34
CA SER A 450 -21.78 -43.46 -10.99
C SER A 450 -21.54 -41.97 -10.92
N VAL A 451 -21.01 -41.37 -11.99
CA VAL A 451 -20.76 -39.91 -12.10
C VAL A 451 -22.07 -39.13 -12.28
N LEU A 452 -23.00 -39.69 -13.06
CA LEU A 452 -24.31 -39.06 -13.32
C LEU A 452 -25.23 -39.08 -12.11
N SER A 453 -25.14 -40.11 -11.26
CA SER A 453 -25.97 -40.25 -10.06
C SER A 453 -25.40 -39.56 -8.82
N ASP A 454 -24.15 -39.07 -8.86
CA ASP A 454 -23.52 -38.38 -7.72
C ASP A 454 -24.14 -36.96 -7.51
N PRO A 455 -24.77 -36.72 -6.34
CA PRO A 455 -25.35 -35.40 -6.02
C PRO A 455 -24.36 -34.24 -6.12
N ASN A 456 -23.07 -34.49 -5.88
CA ASN A 456 -22.01 -33.47 -5.96
C ASN A 456 -21.79 -32.98 -7.40
N ASN A 457 -22.17 -33.75 -8.41
CA ASN A 457 -22.05 -33.38 -9.82
C ASN A 457 -23.30 -32.70 -10.38
N ALA A 458 -24.43 -32.68 -9.65
CA ALA A 458 -25.72 -32.23 -10.16
C ALA A 458 -25.68 -30.77 -10.72
N THR A 459 -25.08 -29.85 -9.99
CA THR A 459 -24.95 -28.44 -10.43
C THR A 459 -24.10 -28.33 -11.68
N LEU A 460 -22.96 -29.04 -11.72
CA LEU A 460 -22.04 -29.01 -12.86
C LEU A 460 -22.66 -29.65 -14.10
N LEU A 461 -23.37 -30.76 -13.94
CA LEU A 461 -24.10 -31.43 -15.02
C LEU A 461 -25.21 -30.54 -15.61
N ALA A 462 -25.93 -29.79 -14.75
CA ALA A 462 -26.95 -28.84 -15.21
C ALA A 462 -26.31 -27.68 -16.02
N LEU A 463 -25.15 -27.19 -15.61
CA LEU A 463 -24.39 -26.15 -16.33
C LEU A 463 -23.85 -26.68 -17.66
N LEU A 464 -23.30 -27.88 -17.68
CA LEU A 464 -22.81 -28.56 -18.90
C LEU A 464 -23.94 -28.78 -19.90
N LYS A 465 -25.14 -29.15 -19.44
CA LYS A 465 -26.32 -29.31 -20.31
C LYS A 465 -26.72 -27.97 -20.94
N LYS A 466 -26.66 -26.84 -20.21
CA LYS A 466 -26.90 -25.51 -20.79
C LYS A 466 -25.79 -25.11 -21.78
N ALA A 467 -24.54 -25.39 -21.45
CA ALA A 467 -23.42 -25.14 -22.36
C ALA A 467 -23.51 -25.95 -23.67
N SER A 468 -24.00 -27.17 -23.62
CA SER A 468 -24.21 -28.03 -24.82
C SER A 468 -25.28 -27.49 -25.77
N THR A 469 -26.20 -26.62 -25.28
CA THR A 469 -27.19 -25.88 -26.11
C THR A 469 -26.66 -24.55 -26.64
N GLY A 470 -25.37 -24.24 -26.43
CA GLY A 470 -24.72 -23.03 -26.91
C GLY A 470 -24.80 -21.84 -25.93
N ASP A 471 -25.44 -22.00 -24.77
CA ASP A 471 -25.54 -20.94 -23.75
C ASP A 471 -24.34 -20.98 -22.77
N PHE A 472 -23.21 -20.48 -23.23
CA PHE A 472 -22.03 -20.27 -22.38
C PHE A 472 -22.18 -19.11 -21.39
N SER A 473 -23.20 -18.25 -21.54
CA SER A 473 -23.44 -17.14 -20.61
C SER A 473 -23.87 -17.63 -19.23
N ALA A 474 -24.63 -18.70 -19.16
CA ALA A 474 -25.01 -19.37 -17.91
C ALA A 474 -23.78 -19.86 -17.12
N LEU A 475 -22.76 -20.31 -17.85
CA LEU A 475 -21.48 -20.74 -17.30
C LEU A 475 -20.70 -19.54 -16.71
N GLY A 476 -20.60 -18.44 -17.45
CA GLY A 476 -19.96 -17.21 -16.99
C GLY A 476 -20.62 -16.63 -15.74
N ASN A 477 -21.95 -16.66 -15.69
CA ASN A 477 -22.71 -16.19 -14.53
C ASN A 477 -22.53 -17.08 -13.29
N ALA A 478 -22.48 -18.41 -13.47
CA ALA A 478 -22.23 -19.34 -12.37
C ALA A 478 -20.82 -19.18 -11.79
N LEU A 479 -19.82 -18.87 -12.64
CA LEU A 479 -18.44 -18.65 -12.23
C LEU A 479 -18.21 -17.28 -11.56
N ASN A 480 -19.08 -16.29 -11.80
CA ASN A 480 -19.10 -15.02 -11.07
C ASN A 480 -19.79 -15.14 -9.69
N GLY A 481 -20.53 -16.25 -9.46
CA GLY A 481 -21.23 -16.55 -8.22
C GLY A 481 -20.47 -17.55 -7.33
N ASP A 482 -21.19 -18.55 -6.83
CA ASP A 482 -20.62 -19.60 -5.98
C ASP A 482 -19.97 -20.71 -6.81
N THR A 483 -18.64 -20.79 -6.75
CA THR A 483 -17.85 -21.83 -7.42
C THR A 483 -17.60 -23.06 -6.53
N SER A 484 -18.16 -23.13 -5.32
CA SER A 484 -17.94 -24.23 -4.35
C SER A 484 -18.37 -25.60 -4.88
N PHE A 485 -19.31 -25.65 -5.83
CA PHE A 485 -19.71 -26.88 -6.50
C PHE A 485 -18.58 -27.57 -7.28
N LEU A 486 -17.58 -26.78 -7.76
CA LEU A 486 -16.41 -27.35 -8.45
C LEU A 486 -15.52 -28.15 -7.49
N ASN A 487 -15.46 -27.80 -6.21
CA ASN A 487 -14.58 -28.47 -5.25
C ASN A 487 -14.99 -29.93 -5.03
N LYS A 488 -16.30 -30.23 -5.05
CA LYS A 488 -16.85 -31.56 -4.80
C LYS A 488 -17.07 -32.37 -6.07
N ALA A 489 -17.07 -31.74 -7.24
CA ALA A 489 -17.33 -32.39 -8.51
C ALA A 489 -16.19 -33.33 -8.94
N THR A 490 -16.54 -34.38 -9.70
CA THR A 490 -15.60 -35.35 -10.29
C THR A 490 -14.57 -34.63 -11.16
N LEU A 491 -13.28 -34.98 -11.02
CA LEU A 491 -12.17 -34.32 -11.71
C LEU A 491 -12.35 -34.29 -13.23
N ALA A 492 -12.78 -35.39 -13.83
CA ALA A 492 -12.98 -35.46 -15.28
C ALA A 492 -14.06 -34.50 -15.81
N LEU A 493 -15.09 -34.18 -15.02
CA LEU A 493 -16.11 -33.20 -15.38
C LEU A 493 -15.63 -31.75 -15.21
N LYS A 494 -14.88 -31.47 -14.17
CA LYS A 494 -14.44 -30.11 -13.85
C LYS A 494 -13.11 -29.69 -14.51
N ALA A 495 -12.32 -30.67 -15.03
CA ALA A 495 -11.00 -30.39 -15.61
C ALA A 495 -10.99 -29.27 -16.67
N PRO A 496 -11.95 -29.18 -17.63
CA PRO A 496 -11.97 -28.05 -18.58
C PRO A 496 -12.14 -26.69 -17.92
N PHE A 497 -12.89 -26.60 -16.81
CA PHE A 497 -13.04 -25.36 -16.05
C PHE A 497 -11.73 -24.99 -15.35
N LEU A 498 -11.10 -25.96 -14.68
CA LEU A 498 -9.84 -25.77 -13.99
C LEU A 498 -8.74 -25.33 -14.96
N ASP A 499 -8.68 -25.95 -16.14
CA ASP A 499 -7.73 -25.58 -17.19
C ASP A 499 -8.00 -24.18 -17.72
N GLY A 500 -9.26 -23.83 -18.01
CA GLY A 500 -9.65 -22.49 -18.43
C GLY A 500 -9.27 -21.42 -17.39
N PHE A 501 -9.47 -21.70 -16.09
CA PHE A 501 -9.04 -20.81 -15.00
C PHE A 501 -7.51 -20.70 -14.91
N ALA A 502 -6.80 -21.82 -14.99
CA ALA A 502 -5.35 -21.83 -14.97
C ALA A 502 -4.77 -20.97 -16.11
N ASN A 503 -5.27 -21.14 -17.34
CA ASN A 503 -4.86 -20.39 -18.52
C ASN A 503 -5.18 -18.88 -18.41
N ALA A 504 -6.32 -18.52 -17.82
CA ALA A 504 -6.65 -17.13 -17.52
C ALA A 504 -5.67 -16.52 -16.51
N CYS A 505 -5.33 -17.23 -15.43
CA CYS A 505 -4.30 -16.82 -14.47
C CYS A 505 -2.91 -16.70 -15.10
N VAL A 506 -2.54 -17.62 -15.99
CA VAL A 506 -1.28 -17.55 -16.77
C VAL A 506 -1.22 -16.27 -17.59
N THR A 507 -2.33 -15.85 -18.20
CA THR A 507 -2.38 -14.57 -18.93
C THR A 507 -2.12 -13.38 -17.99
N VAL A 508 -2.69 -13.40 -16.79
CA VAL A 508 -2.44 -12.36 -15.76
C VAL A 508 -0.97 -12.33 -15.35
N PHE A 509 -0.36 -13.48 -15.09
CA PHE A 509 1.07 -13.56 -14.74
C PHE A 509 1.97 -13.13 -15.89
N THR A 510 1.58 -13.37 -17.15
CA THR A 510 2.32 -12.89 -18.33
C THR A 510 2.31 -11.36 -18.43
N ILE A 511 1.17 -10.72 -18.15
CA ILE A 511 1.10 -9.25 -18.12
C ILE A 511 1.91 -8.70 -16.96
N ALA A 512 1.80 -9.30 -15.76
CA ALA A 512 2.61 -8.92 -14.61
C ALA A 512 4.12 -9.06 -14.90
N LEU A 513 4.52 -10.13 -15.59
CA LEU A 513 5.88 -10.33 -16.07
C LEU A 513 6.34 -9.18 -16.98
N ALA A 514 5.54 -8.82 -17.97
CA ALA A 514 5.88 -7.72 -18.89
C ALA A 514 6.08 -6.39 -18.14
N VAL A 515 5.21 -6.08 -17.19
CA VAL A 515 5.31 -4.88 -16.33
C VAL A 515 6.57 -4.90 -15.47
N VAL A 516 6.91 -6.06 -14.89
CA VAL A 516 8.10 -6.20 -14.05
C VAL A 516 9.39 -6.17 -14.89
N VAL A 517 9.37 -6.64 -16.14
CA VAL A 517 10.50 -6.47 -17.08
C VAL A 517 10.78 -4.99 -17.33
N ILE A 518 9.72 -4.17 -17.51
CA ILE A 518 9.90 -2.71 -17.61
C ILE A 518 10.53 -2.16 -16.32
N ALA A 519 10.03 -2.59 -15.15
CA ALA A 519 10.62 -2.20 -13.86
C ALA A 519 12.10 -2.62 -13.75
N PHE A 520 12.46 -3.81 -14.24
CA PHE A 520 13.84 -4.29 -14.26
C PHE A 520 14.75 -3.37 -15.08
N ILE A 521 14.34 -3.02 -16.29
CA ILE A 521 15.08 -2.09 -17.16
C ILE A 521 15.23 -0.73 -16.47
N LEU A 522 14.14 -0.20 -15.91
CA LEU A 522 14.16 1.08 -15.19
C LEU A 522 15.04 1.05 -13.94
N SER A 523 15.19 -0.09 -13.28
CA SER A 523 15.99 -0.22 -12.05
C SER A 523 17.47 0.11 -12.24
N PHE A 524 18.02 -0.08 -13.44
CA PHE A 524 19.42 0.27 -13.76
C PHE A 524 19.65 1.78 -13.82
N PHE A 525 18.59 2.58 -14.08
CA PHE A 525 18.68 4.03 -14.13
C PHE A 525 18.60 4.69 -12.76
N LEU A 526 18.39 3.91 -11.69
CA LEU A 526 18.43 4.43 -10.32
C LEU A 526 19.85 4.86 -9.96
N ARG A 527 20.02 6.15 -9.68
CA ARG A 527 21.29 6.73 -9.23
C ARG A 527 21.26 6.87 -7.70
N PRO A 528 21.95 6.00 -6.97
CA PRO A 528 21.93 6.04 -5.52
C PRO A 528 22.75 7.21 -4.99
N ALA A 529 22.18 7.94 -4.03
CA ALA A 529 22.97 8.83 -3.19
C ALA A 529 23.67 8.02 -2.08
N PRO A 530 24.86 8.42 -1.62
CA PRO A 530 25.49 7.80 -0.45
C PRO A 530 24.55 7.81 0.74
N LEU A 531 24.51 6.70 1.50
CA LEU A 531 23.67 6.64 2.70
C LEU A 531 24.21 7.60 3.77
N ARG A 532 23.34 8.42 4.31
CA ARG A 532 23.65 9.29 5.44
C ARG A 532 23.99 8.45 6.66
N THR A 533 24.90 8.94 7.48
CA THR A 533 25.38 8.24 8.69
C THR A 533 24.64 8.68 9.96
N ARG A 534 23.99 9.84 9.93
CA ARG A 534 23.22 10.40 11.05
C ARG A 534 21.72 10.20 10.85
N SER A 535 20.96 10.25 11.95
CA SER A 535 19.50 10.28 11.87
C SER A 535 19.02 11.63 11.32
N ALA A 536 17.79 11.70 10.81
CA ALA A 536 17.23 12.94 10.33
C ALA A 536 17.07 13.98 11.45
N LEU A 537 16.76 13.53 12.67
CA LEU A 537 16.67 14.39 13.85
C LEU A 537 18.03 14.99 14.20
N ASP A 538 19.11 14.18 14.18
CA ASP A 538 20.46 14.69 14.47
C ASP A 538 20.95 15.66 13.39
N GLU A 539 20.62 15.40 12.11
CA GLU A 539 20.95 16.30 10.99
C GLU A 539 20.15 17.61 11.07
N ALA A 540 18.85 17.55 11.39
CA ALA A 540 18.01 18.73 11.56
C ALA A 540 18.49 19.58 12.73
N ALA A 541 18.79 18.98 13.88
CA ALA A 541 19.34 19.69 15.03
C ALA A 541 20.70 20.34 14.74
N ALA A 542 21.58 19.66 13.98
CA ALA A 542 22.86 20.22 13.57
C ALA A 542 22.70 21.38 12.57
N GLN A 543 21.68 21.33 11.70
CA GLN A 543 21.37 22.42 10.78
C GLN A 543 20.78 23.63 11.53
N ASP A 544 19.81 23.39 12.43
CA ASP A 544 19.22 24.45 13.23
C ASP A 544 20.27 25.17 14.11
N ALA A 545 21.25 24.42 14.65
CA ALA A 545 22.37 24.99 15.39
C ALA A 545 23.30 25.86 14.50
N LYS A 546 23.53 25.45 13.25
CA LYS A 546 24.30 26.23 12.28
C LYS A 546 23.56 27.49 11.84
N ASP A 547 22.26 27.38 11.60
CA ASP A 547 21.43 28.52 11.20
C ASP A 547 21.37 29.54 12.34
N ALA A 548 21.20 29.12 13.60
CA ALA A 548 21.24 29.97 14.77
C ALA A 548 22.61 30.67 14.97
N ALA A 549 23.71 29.96 14.72
CA ALA A 549 25.05 30.55 14.77
C ALA A 549 25.27 31.59 13.65
N ALA A 550 24.76 31.32 12.45
CA ALA A 550 24.82 32.27 11.33
C ALA A 550 23.99 33.52 11.61
N ASP A 551 22.79 33.39 12.19
CA ASP A 551 21.93 34.51 12.59
C ASP A 551 22.61 35.35 13.68
N THR A 552 23.29 34.73 14.65
CA THR A 552 24.05 35.42 15.68
C THR A 552 25.19 36.25 15.09
N ILE A 553 25.97 35.65 14.16
CA ILE A 553 27.08 36.35 13.47
C ILE A 553 26.54 37.54 12.65
N SER A 554 25.44 37.35 11.93
CA SER A 554 24.82 38.41 11.13
C SER A 554 24.29 39.57 12.00
N ALA A 555 23.72 39.23 13.17
CA ALA A 555 23.27 40.22 14.15
C ALA A 555 24.46 41.00 14.78
N GLU A 556 25.57 40.31 15.09
CA GLU A 556 26.80 40.97 15.57
C GLU A 556 27.43 41.88 14.51
N GLU A 557 27.48 41.43 13.24
CA GLU A 557 27.96 42.26 12.12
C GLU A 557 27.06 43.49 11.89
N ALA A 558 25.73 43.33 12.00
CA ALA A 558 24.77 44.42 11.88
C ALA A 558 24.93 45.42 13.04
N ALA A 559 25.13 44.94 14.28
CA ALA A 559 25.39 45.79 15.45
C ALA A 559 26.72 46.54 15.31
N LEU A 560 27.78 45.90 14.81
CA LEU A 560 29.08 46.52 14.58
C LEU A 560 28.98 47.65 13.52
N LYS A 561 28.30 47.42 12.42
CA LYS A 561 28.02 48.42 11.37
C LYS A 561 27.20 49.59 11.90
N ALA A 562 26.20 49.32 12.74
CA ALA A 562 25.40 50.36 13.38
C ALA A 562 26.26 51.21 14.36
N GLN A 563 27.16 50.58 15.10
CA GLN A 563 28.08 51.25 16.02
C GLN A 563 29.12 52.12 15.27
N GLU A 564 29.65 51.60 14.14
CA GLU A 564 30.54 52.38 13.26
C GLU A 564 29.82 53.60 12.65
N ALA A 565 28.56 53.42 12.21
CA ALA A 565 27.75 54.51 11.68
C ALA A 565 27.45 55.58 12.76
N ALA A 566 27.13 55.16 13.99
CA ALA A 566 26.94 56.08 15.14
C ALA A 566 28.22 56.84 15.48
N ASN A 567 29.37 56.15 15.46
CA ASN A 567 30.67 56.82 15.69
C ASN A 567 31.01 57.80 14.58
N ARG A 568 30.65 57.58 13.34
CA ARG A 568 30.82 58.54 12.22
C ARG A 568 29.93 59.79 12.35
N MET A 569 28.72 59.64 12.88
CA MET A 569 27.77 60.72 13.10
C MET A 569 28.05 61.52 14.40
N GLY A 570 28.77 60.94 15.37
CA GLY A 570 29.06 61.53 16.68
C GLY A 570 30.38 62.27 16.80
N SER A 571 31.13 62.50 15.71
CA SER A 571 32.31 63.41 15.77
C SER A 571 31.80 64.83 15.81
N PRO A 572 31.91 65.57 16.96
CA PRO A 572 31.56 66.99 17.01
C PRO A 572 32.55 67.75 16.14
N VAL A 573 32.05 68.43 15.12
CA VAL A 573 32.81 69.54 14.46
C VAL A 573 33.15 70.52 15.53
N ALA A 574 34.42 70.57 15.91
CA ALA A 574 34.93 71.62 16.85
C ALA A 574 34.55 72.99 16.28
N PRO A 575 33.93 73.91 17.04
CA PRO A 575 33.65 75.26 16.56
C PRO A 575 34.98 75.95 16.34
N ASP A 576 35.17 76.45 15.13
CA ASP A 576 36.29 77.31 14.73
C ASP A 576 36.29 78.56 15.64
N THR A 577 37.18 78.61 16.65
CA THR A 577 37.40 79.74 17.48
C THR A 577 38.20 80.76 16.68
N GLY A 578 37.44 81.53 15.86
CA GLY A 578 37.98 82.72 15.22
C GLY A 578 38.56 83.63 16.23
N SER A 579 39.89 83.87 16.17
CA SER A 579 40.65 84.83 16.93
C SER A 579 40.07 86.23 16.76
N ILE A 580 39.37 86.77 17.76
CA ILE A 580 39.03 88.18 17.85
C ILE A 580 40.31 88.94 18.28
N ARG A 581 40.93 89.60 17.30
CA ARG A 581 41.94 90.62 17.56
C ARG A 581 41.25 91.85 18.19
N ILE A 582 41.61 92.21 19.44
CA ILE A 582 41.31 93.49 20.07
C ILE A 582 42.39 94.44 19.66
N PRO A 583 42.09 95.63 19.10
CA PRO A 583 43.09 96.69 18.85
C PRO A 583 43.25 97.59 20.06
N GLY A 584 44.51 97.86 20.47
CA GLY A 584 44.98 99.05 20.98
C GLY A 584 44.85 99.40 22.49
N ARG A 585 45.89 99.25 23.19
CA ARG A 585 46.79 100.24 23.75
C ARG A 585 48.04 99.58 24.29
#